data_ebebe9bf5118a71d2f39c054665f395e
#
_entry.id   ebebe9bf5118a71d2f39c054665f395e
#
_cell.length_a   1.000
_cell.length_b   1.000
_cell.length_c   1.000
_cell.angle_alpha   90.00
_cell.angle_beta   90.00
_cell.angle_gamma   90.00
#
_symmetry.space_group_name_H-M   'P 1'
#
loop_
_entity.id
_entity.type
_entity.pdbx_description
1 polymer ?
#
loop_
_entity_poly.entity_id
_entity_poly.type
_entity_poly.pdbx_seq_one_letter_code
_entity_poly.pdbx_strand_id
1 'polypeptide(L)'
;MLTPPSVHAGRRKHTMKYMLTWSERPQGSPIEYENAQKRILEVFRQWRAPVNFKIELFVIRVGDWGGYMMLDCDEPAAVHKFCSMLPAFVFEARPVIPIEDAVRVELEAMAFRDGLKPL
;
A
#
# COMPACT_ATOMS: atom_id res chain seq x y z
N MET A 1 -5.05 -28.01 1.49
CA MET A 1 -4.75 -27.79 1.13
C MET A 1 -4.11 -27.61 1.25
N LEU A 2 -3.80 -27.54 1.21
CA LEU A 2 -3.10 -27.27 0.99
C LEU A 2 -2.23 -27.12 1.23
N THR A 3 -1.79 -27.17 1.35
CA THR A 3 -0.98 -27.01 1.35
C THR A 3 -0.36 -26.81 1.90
N PRO A 4 0.00 -27.04 1.92
CA PRO A 4 0.63 -26.80 2.26
C PRO A 4 1.30 -26.28 2.74
N PRO A 5 1.62 -26.37 3.09
CA PRO A 5 2.25 -25.90 3.31
C PRO A 5 2.93 -25.54 3.27
N SER A 6 3.22 -25.64 2.90
CA SER A 6 3.70 -25.33 2.52
C SER A 6 3.95 -25.06 1.93
N VAL A 7 3.58 -25.55 1.75
CA VAL A 7 3.77 -25.24 0.91
C VAL A 7 4.18 -24.35 0.76
N HIS A 8 4.07 -24.03 1.14
CA HIS A 8 4.64 -22.95 1.07
C HIS A 8 5.81 -22.88 1.84
N ALA A 9 6.21 -23.87 2.57
CA ALA A 9 7.47 -23.89 3.18
C ALA A 9 8.44 -23.62 2.13
N GLY A 10 9.49 -23.28 2.26
CA GLY A 10 10.46 -23.02 1.25
C GLY A 10 9.96 -22.26 0.04
N ARG A 11 8.68 -22.23 -0.14
CA ARG A 11 8.16 -21.54 -1.28
C ARG A 11 8.12 -20.06 -1.00
N ARG A 12 8.66 -19.28 -1.90
CA ARG A 12 8.65 -17.86 -1.75
C ARG A 12 7.24 -17.33 -1.79
N LYS A 13 6.90 -16.49 -0.86
CA LYS A 13 5.63 -15.80 -0.90
C LYS A 13 5.63 -14.78 -2.02
N HIS A 14 4.50 -14.63 -2.65
CA HIS A 14 4.30 -13.59 -3.65
C HIS A 14 3.83 -12.34 -2.92
N THR A 15 4.74 -11.41 -2.73
CA THR A 15 4.39 -10.13 -2.14
C THR A 15 3.97 -9.16 -3.23
N MET A 16 3.19 -8.18 -2.86
CA MET A 16 2.80 -7.11 -3.75
C MET A 16 3.34 -5.81 -3.18
N LYS A 17 3.82 -4.96 -4.07
CA LYS A 17 4.19 -3.62 -3.67
C LYS A 17 2.97 -2.72 -3.74
N TYR A 18 2.81 -1.91 -2.72
CA TYR A 18 1.72 -0.93 -2.66
C TYR A 18 2.31 0.45 -2.49
N MET A 19 1.74 1.41 -3.18
CA MET A 19 2.01 2.81 -2.93
C MET A 19 0.79 3.39 -2.24
N LEU A 20 0.99 3.90 -1.03
CA LEU A 20 -0.05 4.58 -0.28
C LEU A 20 0.20 6.07 -0.34
N THR A 21 -0.84 6.83 -0.61
CA THR A 21 -0.82 8.27 -0.44
C THR A 21 -1.99 8.64 0.46
N TRP A 22 -1.82 9.69 1.23
CA TRP A 22 -2.91 10.11 2.10
C TRP A 22 -2.87 11.60 2.34
N SER A 23 -4.04 12.11 2.72
CA SER A 23 -4.19 13.49 3.16
C SER A 23 -5.16 13.51 4.32
N GLU A 24 -5.10 14.56 5.11
CA GLU A 24 -5.96 14.69 6.28
C GLU A 24 -7.37 15.04 5.85
N ARG A 25 -8.36 14.40 6.48
CA ARG A 25 -9.76 14.77 6.26
C ARG A 25 -9.99 16.17 6.83
N PRO A 26 -10.85 16.97 6.19
CA PRO A 26 -11.19 18.26 6.76
C PRO A 26 -11.80 18.11 8.15
N GLN A 27 -11.43 19.02 9.04
CA GLN A 27 -11.95 19.08 10.40
C GLN A 27 -12.75 20.36 10.57
N GLY A 28 -13.57 20.42 11.63
CA GLY A 28 -14.45 21.55 11.85
C GLY A 28 -13.77 22.76 12.49
N SER A 29 -12.62 22.57 13.10
CA SER A 29 -11.96 23.65 13.84
C SER A 29 -10.48 23.32 14.05
N PRO A 30 -9.65 24.34 14.37
CA PRO A 30 -8.25 24.09 14.68
C PRO A 30 -8.03 23.11 15.83
N ILE A 31 -8.87 23.14 16.86
CA ILE A 31 -8.70 22.22 17.98
C ILE A 31 -8.99 20.77 17.57
N GLU A 32 -9.90 20.57 16.62
CA GLU A 32 -10.17 19.24 16.12
C GLU A 32 -9.00 18.71 15.30
N TYR A 33 -8.33 19.56 14.54
CA TYR A 33 -7.08 19.16 13.85
C TYR A 33 -6.02 18.74 14.87
N GLU A 34 -5.87 19.49 15.95
CA GLU A 34 -4.88 19.16 16.98
C GLU A 34 -5.21 17.83 17.65
N ASN A 35 -6.49 17.59 17.94
CA ASN A 35 -6.91 16.34 18.55
C ASN A 35 -6.66 15.15 17.61
N ALA A 36 -6.92 15.32 16.30
CA ALA A 36 -6.65 14.28 15.33
C ALA A 36 -5.16 13.97 15.26
N GLN A 37 -4.31 14.99 15.31
CA GLN A 37 -2.86 14.80 15.28
C GLN A 37 -2.38 14.00 16.50
N LYS A 38 -2.90 14.34 17.68
CA LYS A 38 -2.56 13.62 18.91
C LYS A 38 -2.93 12.13 18.78
N ARG A 39 -4.13 11.87 18.25
CA ARG A 39 -4.60 10.51 18.12
C ARG A 39 -3.74 9.70 17.12
N ILE A 40 -3.37 10.33 16.03
CA ILE A 40 -2.49 9.70 15.04
C ILE A 40 -1.16 9.29 15.68
N LEU A 41 -0.58 10.17 16.47
CA LEU A 41 0.68 9.89 17.14
C LEU A 41 0.53 8.78 18.20
N GLU A 42 -0.59 8.75 18.90
CA GLU A 42 -0.88 7.65 19.83
C GLU A 42 -0.94 6.30 19.13
N VAL A 43 -1.58 6.25 17.97
CA VAL A 43 -1.68 5.02 17.20
C VAL A 43 -0.29 4.57 16.76
N PHE A 44 0.49 5.47 16.17
CA PHE A 44 1.82 5.10 15.68
C PHE A 44 2.77 4.70 16.79
N ARG A 45 2.66 5.29 17.96
CA ARG A 45 3.52 4.91 19.07
C ARG A 45 3.31 3.47 19.48
N GLN A 46 2.10 2.95 19.32
CA GLN A 46 1.74 1.61 19.80
C GLN A 46 1.66 0.57 18.69
N TRP A 47 1.51 1.01 17.46
CA TRP A 47 1.38 0.07 16.34
C TRP A 47 2.71 -0.59 16.03
N ARG A 48 2.63 -1.88 15.72
CA ARG A 48 3.78 -2.64 15.25
C ARG A 48 3.40 -3.29 13.93
N ALA A 49 4.24 -3.10 12.92
CA ALA A 49 3.98 -3.69 11.62
C ALA A 49 3.99 -5.21 11.72
N PRO A 50 3.01 -5.89 11.12
CA PRO A 50 3.08 -7.34 11.00
C PRO A 50 4.34 -7.77 10.25
N VAL A 51 4.77 -9.03 10.46
CA VAL A 51 6.00 -9.53 9.86
C VAL A 51 5.93 -9.51 8.33
N ASN A 52 4.73 -9.64 7.77
CA ASN A 52 4.54 -9.64 6.32
C ASN A 52 4.23 -8.26 5.75
N PHE A 53 4.46 -7.20 6.52
CA PHE A 53 4.17 -5.81 6.13
C PHE A 53 5.49 -5.05 6.20
N LYS A 54 6.19 -4.99 5.08
CA LYS A 54 7.53 -4.41 5.06
C LYS A 54 7.50 -3.02 4.46
N ILE A 55 7.76 -2.03 5.29
CA ILE A 55 7.77 -0.62 4.86
C ILE A 55 9.13 -0.34 4.22
N GLU A 56 9.11 0.14 2.97
CA GLU A 56 10.33 0.50 2.25
C GLU A 56 10.55 2.00 2.24
N LEU A 57 9.47 2.78 2.31
CA LEU A 57 9.55 4.23 2.32
C LEU A 57 8.37 4.76 3.10
N PHE A 58 8.62 5.75 3.95
CA PHE A 58 7.55 6.38 4.72
C PHE A 58 7.96 7.84 4.93
N VAL A 59 7.34 8.74 4.19
CA VAL A 59 7.70 10.15 4.21
C VAL A 59 6.44 11.01 4.26
N ILE A 60 6.60 12.20 4.79
CA ILE A 60 5.51 13.15 4.96
C ILE A 60 5.77 14.34 4.05
N ARG A 61 4.73 14.87 3.44
CA ARG A 61 4.87 16.10 2.64
C ARG A 61 5.17 17.27 3.56
N VAL A 62 6.10 18.09 3.14
CA VAL A 62 6.42 19.31 3.89
C VAL A 62 5.20 20.21 3.85
N GLY A 63 4.75 20.63 5.01
CA GLY A 63 3.68 21.62 5.12
C GLY A 63 2.30 21.06 5.42
N ASP A 64 2.11 19.73 5.40
CA ASP A 64 0.82 19.18 5.76
C ASP A 64 0.97 17.80 6.42
N TRP A 65 -0.15 17.22 6.85
CA TRP A 65 -0.19 15.89 7.48
C TRP A 65 -0.56 14.82 6.45
N GLY A 66 0.01 14.92 5.27
CA GLY A 66 -0.14 13.90 4.27
C GLY A 66 1.21 13.37 3.85
N GLY A 67 1.22 12.25 3.16
CA GLY A 67 2.50 11.67 2.77
C GLY A 67 2.38 10.48 1.87
N TYR A 68 3.47 9.73 1.83
CA TYR A 68 3.63 8.60 0.94
C TYR A 68 4.28 7.45 1.69
N MET A 69 3.79 6.24 1.41
CA MET A 69 4.42 5.04 1.94
C MET A 69 4.50 4.01 0.82
N MET A 70 5.67 3.40 0.65
CA MET A 70 5.80 2.23 -0.21
C MET A 70 6.05 1.04 0.68
N LEU A 71 5.32 -0.05 0.44
CA LEU A 71 5.45 -1.25 1.26
C LEU A 71 5.30 -2.50 0.42
N ASP A 72 5.89 -3.58 0.92
CA ASP A 72 5.66 -4.92 0.40
C ASP A 72 4.77 -5.67 1.37
N CYS A 73 3.73 -6.32 0.86
CA CYS A 73 2.83 -7.11 1.68
C CYS A 73 2.19 -8.20 0.84
N ASP A 74 2.02 -9.37 1.42
CA ASP A 74 1.37 -10.48 0.71
C ASP A 74 -0.10 -10.62 1.10
N GLU A 75 -0.62 -9.68 1.90
CA GLU A 75 -1.97 -9.77 2.42
C GLU A 75 -2.67 -8.42 2.30
N PRO A 76 -3.52 -8.25 1.28
CA PRO A 76 -4.23 -6.98 1.11
C PRO A 76 -5.04 -6.56 2.33
N ALA A 77 -5.55 -7.52 3.10
CA ALA A 77 -6.30 -7.19 4.31
C ALA A 77 -5.46 -6.45 5.34
N ALA A 78 -4.15 -6.76 5.41
CA ALA A 78 -3.25 -6.07 6.34
C ALA A 78 -3.05 -4.62 5.92
N VAL A 79 -2.98 -4.36 4.61
CA VAL A 79 -2.89 -2.99 4.09
C VAL A 79 -4.17 -2.22 4.42
N HIS A 80 -5.31 -2.85 4.21
CA HIS A 80 -6.59 -2.23 4.53
C HIS A 80 -6.70 -1.90 6.01
N LYS A 81 -6.26 -2.84 6.86
CA LYS A 81 -6.29 -2.62 8.31
C LYS A 81 -5.45 -1.42 8.72
N PHE A 82 -4.25 -1.29 8.13
CA PHE A 82 -3.40 -0.14 8.41
C PHE A 82 -4.14 1.17 8.11
N CYS A 83 -4.75 1.25 6.93
CA CYS A 83 -5.49 2.45 6.54
C CYS A 83 -6.67 2.70 7.49
N SER A 84 -7.35 1.65 7.91
CA SER A 84 -8.53 1.76 8.78
C SER A 84 -8.20 2.20 10.20
N MET A 85 -6.97 1.98 10.63
CA MET A 85 -6.55 2.41 11.97
C MET A 85 -6.39 3.93 12.08
N LEU A 86 -6.40 4.64 10.96
CA LEU A 86 -6.12 6.07 10.91
C LEU A 86 -7.27 6.80 10.21
N PRO A 87 -8.46 6.83 10.83
CA PRO A 87 -9.64 7.40 10.17
C PRO A 87 -9.56 8.90 9.92
N ALA A 88 -8.60 9.60 10.53
CA ALA A 88 -8.39 11.02 10.26
C ALA A 88 -7.85 11.27 8.86
N PHE A 89 -7.37 10.24 8.16
CA PHE A 89 -6.80 10.38 6.83
C PHE A 89 -7.71 9.78 5.77
N VAL A 90 -7.60 10.35 4.56
CA VAL A 90 -8.11 9.72 3.35
C VAL A 90 -6.93 9.05 2.68
N PHE A 91 -7.01 7.74 2.47
CA PHE A 91 -5.94 6.95 1.86
C PHE A 91 -6.28 6.56 0.44
N GLU A 92 -5.26 6.53 -0.41
CA GLU A 92 -5.29 5.77 -1.66
C GLU A 92 -4.21 4.71 -1.56
N ALA A 93 -4.58 3.46 -1.73
CA ALA A 93 -3.64 2.34 -1.70
C ALA A 93 -3.68 1.67 -3.07
N ARG A 94 -2.57 1.73 -3.80
CA ARG A 94 -2.52 1.21 -5.17
C ARG A 94 -1.41 0.19 -5.30
N PRO A 95 -1.73 -1.00 -5.82
CA PRO A 95 -0.66 -1.94 -6.18
C PRO A 95 0.18 -1.34 -7.30
N VAL A 96 1.47 -1.57 -7.23
CA VAL A 96 2.39 -1.07 -8.26
C VAL A 96 3.33 -2.21 -8.64
N ILE A 97 3.94 -2.09 -9.82
CA ILE A 97 4.94 -3.05 -10.28
C ILE A 97 6.19 -2.30 -10.69
N PRO A 98 7.36 -2.96 -10.64
CA PRO A 98 8.60 -2.33 -11.13
C PRO A 98 8.50 -2.00 -12.62
N ILE A 99 9.23 -1.00 -13.04
CA ILE A 99 9.21 -0.57 -14.45
C ILE A 99 9.59 -1.70 -15.40
N GLU A 100 10.52 -2.58 -14.98
CA GLU A 100 10.95 -3.70 -15.83
C GLU A 100 9.77 -4.64 -16.12
N ASP A 101 8.94 -4.89 -15.10
CA ASP A 101 7.77 -5.73 -15.29
C ASP A 101 6.75 -5.05 -16.20
N ALA A 102 6.58 -3.74 -16.05
CA ALA A 102 5.66 -2.99 -16.89
C ALA A 102 6.10 -3.02 -18.34
N VAL A 103 7.39 -2.87 -18.61
CA VAL A 103 7.92 -2.94 -19.98
C VAL A 103 7.69 -4.32 -20.59
N ARG A 104 7.97 -5.38 -19.83
CA ARG A 104 7.75 -6.75 -20.30
C ARG A 104 6.29 -6.98 -20.67
N VAL A 105 5.38 -6.54 -19.81
CA VAL A 105 3.95 -6.70 -20.05
C VAL A 105 3.51 -5.91 -21.28
N GLU A 106 4.05 -4.69 -21.45
CA GLU A 106 3.71 -3.88 -22.63
C GLU A 106 4.17 -4.58 -23.92
N LEU A 107 5.36 -5.16 -23.92
CA LEU A 107 5.82 -5.88 -25.10
C LEU A 107 4.94 -7.10 -25.40
N GLU A 108 4.49 -7.81 -24.37
CA GLU A 108 3.57 -8.92 -24.56
C GLU A 108 2.22 -8.43 -25.12
N ALA A 109 1.71 -7.31 -24.61
CA ALA A 109 0.46 -6.75 -25.09
C ALA A 109 0.56 -6.31 -26.54
N MET A 110 1.69 -5.70 -26.90
CA MET A 110 1.93 -5.28 -28.29
C MET A 110 1.98 -6.47 -29.22
N ALA A 111 2.69 -7.53 -28.81
CA ALA A 111 2.75 -8.75 -29.62
C ALA A 111 1.36 -9.37 -29.81
N PHE A 112 0.54 -9.35 -28.76
CA PHE A 112 -0.83 -9.85 -28.89
C PHE A 112 -1.61 -9.06 -29.93
N ARG A 113 -1.56 -7.71 -29.85
CA ARG A 113 -2.28 -6.86 -30.80
C ARG A 113 -1.80 -7.09 -32.24
N ASP A 114 -0.48 -7.21 -32.39
CA ASP A 114 0.10 -7.40 -33.73
C ASP A 114 -0.29 -8.74 -34.34
N GLY A 115 -0.63 -9.72 -33.52
CA GLY A 115 -1.06 -11.03 -34.01
C GLY A 115 -2.56 -11.17 -34.24
N LEU A 116 -3.33 -10.11 -33.99
CA LEU A 116 -4.78 -10.19 -34.18
C LEU A 116 -5.12 -10.35 -35.66
N LYS A 117 -6.13 -11.17 -35.93
CA LYS A 117 -6.63 -11.36 -37.27
C LYS A 117 -7.81 -10.45 -37.53
N PRO A 118 -8.01 -9.97 -38.75
CA PRO A 118 -9.18 -9.15 -39.06
C PRO A 118 -10.47 -9.92 -38.77
N LEU A 119 -11.50 -9.23 -38.37
CA LEU A 119 -12.81 -9.81 -38.10
C LEU A 119 -13.52 -10.26 -39.39
#